data_fb1079a1680e79f2ec5f536e62d92bc9
#
_entry.id   fb1079a1680e79f2ec5f536e62d92bc9
#
_cell.length_a   1.000
_cell.length_b   1.000
_cell.length_c   1.000
_cell.angle_alpha   90.00
_cell.angle_beta   90.00
_cell.angle_gamma   90.00
#
_symmetry.space_group_name_H-M   'P 1'
#
loop_
_entity.id
_entity.type
_entity.pdbx_description
1 polymer ?
#
loop_
_entity_poly.entity_id
_entity_poly.type
_entity_poly.pdbx_seq_one_letter_code
_entity_poly.pdbx_strand_id
1 'polypeptide(L)' 'MPNFKGTVKWFNPTKGYGFIKPAGSDKDVFVHISAVERAGLSTLNENQTVEYDLVENRGKTSAENLKVS' A
#
# COMPACT_ATOMS: atom_id res chain seq x y z
N MET A 1 -12.35 7.72 2.29
CA MET A 1 -11.24 8.62 1.90
C MET A 1 -9.94 8.13 2.50
N PRO A 2 -8.86 8.05 1.70
CA PRO A 2 -7.56 7.67 2.25
C PRO A 2 -7.06 8.70 3.26
N ASN A 3 -6.57 8.22 4.40
CA ASN A 3 -6.13 9.08 5.49
C ASN A 3 -4.61 9.21 5.61
N PHE A 4 -3.87 8.41 4.85
CA PHE A 4 -2.42 8.36 4.94
C PHE A 4 -1.81 8.50 3.57
N LYS A 5 -0.55 8.91 3.54
CA LYS A 5 0.18 9.08 2.29
C LYS A 5 1.59 8.53 2.47
N GLY A 6 2.11 7.89 1.43
CA GLY A 6 3.46 7.38 1.45
C GLY A 6 3.95 7.07 0.06
N THR A 7 5.10 6.42 -0.03
CA THR A 7 5.68 5.98 -1.29
C THR A 7 5.84 4.47 -1.29
N VAL A 8 5.66 3.86 -2.46
CA VAL A 8 5.85 2.43 -2.62
C VAL A 8 7.34 2.12 -2.48
N LYS A 9 7.69 1.28 -1.51
CA LYS A 9 9.07 0.84 -1.33
C LYS A 9 9.43 -0.20 -2.40
N TRP A 10 8.57 -1.20 -2.53
CA TRP A 10 8.63 -2.18 -3.61
C TRP A 10 7.32 -2.95 -3.64
N PHE A 11 7.03 -3.55 -4.78
CA PHE A 11 5.84 -4.38 -4.92
C PHE A 11 6.13 -5.49 -5.92
N ASN A 12 5.69 -6.71 -5.60
CA ASN A 12 5.86 -7.87 -6.47
C ASN A 12 4.51 -8.46 -6.79
N PRO A 13 3.94 -8.19 -7.98
CA PRO A 13 2.62 -8.70 -8.34
C PRO A 13 2.58 -10.22 -8.49
N THR A 14 3.72 -10.85 -8.78
CA THR A 14 3.79 -12.30 -8.88
C THR A 14 3.64 -12.95 -7.51
N LYS A 15 4.28 -12.39 -6.49
CA LYS A 15 4.15 -12.86 -5.12
C LYS A 15 2.87 -12.35 -4.47
N GLY A 16 2.31 -11.27 -4.98
CA GLY A 16 1.04 -10.73 -4.54
C GLY A 16 1.12 -9.78 -3.35
N TYR A 17 2.26 -9.15 -3.10
CA TYR A 17 2.38 -8.20 -2.00
C TYR A 17 3.56 -7.26 -2.17
N GLY A 18 3.58 -6.24 -1.34
CA GLY A 18 4.66 -5.28 -1.28
C GLY A 18 4.57 -4.43 -0.02
N PHE A 19 5.35 -3.36 0.01
CA PHE A 19 5.41 -2.48 1.16
C PHE A 19 5.39 -1.02 0.74
N ILE A 20 4.72 -0.20 1.55
CA ILE A 20 4.65 1.24 1.39
C ILE A 20 5.42 1.87 2.55
N LYS A 21 6.23 2.87 2.25
CA LYS A 21 6.89 3.66 3.28
C LYS A 21 6.02 4.88 3.57
N PRO A 22 5.43 4.97 4.78
CA PRO A 22 4.61 6.12 5.13
C PRO A 22 5.43 7.40 5.22
N ALA A 23 4.81 8.51 4.89
CA ALA A 23 5.45 9.81 5.08
C ALA A 23 5.69 10.03 6.58
N GLY A 24 6.91 10.39 6.93
CA GLY A 24 7.26 10.68 8.32
C GLY A 24 7.43 9.47 9.23
N SER A 25 7.51 8.26 8.67
CA SER A 25 7.70 7.04 9.45
C SER A 25 8.67 6.11 8.76
N ASP A 26 9.42 5.34 9.56
CA ASP A 26 10.33 4.31 9.05
C ASP A 26 9.70 2.92 9.03
N LYS A 27 8.48 2.78 9.53
CA LYS A 27 7.80 1.48 9.59
C LYS A 27 7.04 1.23 8.31
N ASP A 28 7.47 0.23 7.56
CA ASP A 28 6.81 -0.13 6.30
C ASP A 28 5.41 -0.68 6.57
N VAL A 29 4.50 -0.37 5.64
CA VAL A 29 3.11 -0.85 5.70
C VAL A 29 2.93 -1.91 4.63
N PHE A 30 2.43 -3.08 5.04
CA PHE A 30 2.15 -4.18 4.13
C PHE A 30 0.98 -3.83 3.21
N VAL A 31 1.10 -4.18 1.93
CA VAL A 31 0.01 -4.06 0.97
C VAL A 31 -0.13 -5.36 0.18
N HIS A 32 -1.33 -5.91 0.17
CA HIS A 32 -1.63 -7.14 -0.58
C HIS A 32 -2.19 -6.78 -1.96
N ILE A 33 -1.98 -7.66 -2.93
CA ILE A 33 -2.43 -7.42 -4.30
C ILE A 33 -3.95 -7.23 -4.39
N SER A 34 -4.70 -7.84 -3.49
CA SER A 34 -6.16 -7.65 -3.49
C SER A 34 -6.55 -6.19 -3.30
N ALA A 35 -5.80 -5.44 -2.47
CA ALA A 35 -6.04 -4.01 -2.29
C ALA A 35 -5.70 -3.23 -3.55
N VAL A 36 -4.63 -3.63 -4.24
CA VAL A 36 -4.23 -3.02 -5.51
C VAL A 36 -5.32 -3.24 -6.57
N GLU A 37 -5.83 -4.46 -6.66
CA GLU A 37 -6.89 -4.79 -7.63
C GLU A 37 -8.18 -4.06 -7.33
N ARG A 38 -8.54 -3.90 -6.06
CA ARG A 38 -9.72 -3.14 -5.66
C ARG A 38 -9.63 -1.68 -6.05
N ALA A 39 -8.41 -1.17 -6.15
CA ALA A 39 -8.17 0.21 -6.58
C ALA A 39 -8.17 0.35 -8.11
N GLY A 40 -8.40 -0.73 -8.83
CA GLY A 40 -8.40 -0.73 -10.29
C GLY A 40 -7.01 -0.80 -10.90
N LEU A 41 -6.03 -1.24 -10.12
CA LEU A 41 -4.64 -1.32 -10.54
C LEU A 41 -4.21 -2.78 -10.66
N SER A 42 -3.12 -3.03 -11.39
CA SER A 42 -2.54 -4.36 -11.51
C SER A 42 -1.24 -4.51 -10.74
N THR A 43 -0.57 -3.40 -10.48
CA THR A 43 0.70 -3.39 -9.75
C THR A 43 0.94 -1.99 -9.19
N LEU A 44 1.98 -1.87 -8.38
CA LEU A 44 2.45 -0.58 -7.88
C LEU A 44 3.90 -0.41 -8.31
N ASN A 45 4.27 0.80 -8.67
CA ASN A 45 5.64 1.10 -9.11
C ASN A 45 6.46 1.60 -7.92
N GLU A 46 7.74 1.21 -7.91
CA GLU A 46 8.67 1.65 -6.87
C GLU A 46 8.74 3.17 -6.85
N ASN A 47 8.75 3.74 -5.66
CA ASN A 47 8.78 5.19 -5.39
C ASN A 47 7.51 5.94 -5.82
N GLN A 48 6.47 5.24 -6.24
CA GLN A 48 5.20 5.86 -6.58
C GLN A 48 4.52 6.39 -5.32
N THR A 49 3.96 7.60 -5.40
CA THR A 49 3.21 8.17 -4.28
C THR A 49 1.83 7.55 -4.25
N VAL A 50 1.42 7.10 -3.07
CA VAL A 50 0.09 6.51 -2.88
C VAL A 50 -0.56 7.07 -1.62
N GLU A 51 -1.88 7.18 -1.67
CA GLU A 51 -2.70 7.46 -0.51
C GLU A 51 -3.41 6.16 -0.13
N TYR A 52 -3.62 5.95 1.17
CA TYR A 52 -4.19 4.69 1.64
C TYR A 52 -4.79 4.86 3.02
N ASP A 53 -5.61 3.88 3.42
CA ASP A 53 -6.08 3.73 4.78
C ASP A 53 -5.33 2.59 5.44
N LEU A 54 -5.14 2.68 6.75
CA LEU A 54 -4.57 1.59 7.53
C LEU A 54 -5.70 0.76 8.10
N VAL A 55 -5.65 -0.54 7.85
CA VAL A 55 -6.62 -1.50 8.36
C VAL A 55 -5.87 -2.52 9.20
N GLU A 56 -6.31 -2.70 10.45
CA GLU A 56 -5.73 -3.70 11.33
C GLU A 56 -6.64 -4.91 11.36
N ASN A 57 -6.06 -6.09 11.16
CA ASN A 57 -6.79 -7.35 11.20
C ASN A 57 -5.91 -8.39 11.88
N ARG A 58 -6.38 -8.90 13.02
CA ARG A 58 -5.66 -9.91 13.80
C ARG A 58 -4.24 -9.47 14.17
N GLY A 59 -4.10 -8.22 14.56
CA GLY A 59 -2.81 -7.67 14.96
C GLY A 59 -1.88 -7.31 13.82
N LYS A 60 -2.34 -7.44 12.58
CA LYS A 60 -1.55 -7.08 11.39
C LYS A 60 -2.17 -5.86 10.72
N THR A 61 -1.31 -4.91 10.37
CA THR A 61 -1.75 -3.68 9.72
C THR A 61 -1.42 -3.75 8.24
N SER A 62 -2.38 -3.37 7.41
CA SER A 62 -2.19 -3.36 5.96
C SER A 62 -2.82 -2.12 5.35
N ALA A 63 -2.36 -1.77 4.14
CA ALA A 63 -2.89 -0.64 3.39
C ALA A 63 -4.10 -1.09 2.57
N GLU A 64 -5.15 -0.29 2.62
CA GLU A 64 -6.39 -0.53 1.85
C GLU A 64 -6.82 0.78 1.21
N ASN A 65 -7.80 0.72 0.33
CA ASN A 65 -8.35 1.92 -0.33
C ASN A 65 -7.28 2.76 -1.00
N LEU A 66 -6.42 2.10 -1.78
CA LEU A 66 -5.28 2.76 -2.40
C LEU A 66 -5.70 3.76 -3.46
N LYS A 67 -5.00 4.88 -3.49
CA LYS A 67 -5.16 5.88 -4.54
C LYS A 67 -3.77 6.35 -4.96
N VAL A 68 -3.45 6.16 -6.23
CA VAL A 68 -2.15 6.58 -6.75
C VAL A 68 -2.26 7.98 -7.33
N SER A 69 -1.18 8.73 -7.18
CA SER A 69 -1.09 10.09 -7.70
C SER A 69 -0.38 10.11 -9.04
#